data_311d90c1b1d6368b4fffdf6af967193f
#
_entry.id   311d90c1b1d6368b4fffdf6af967193f
#
_cell.length_a   1.000
_cell.length_b   1.000
_cell.length_c   1.000
_cell.angle_alpha   90.00
_cell.angle_beta   90.00
_cell.angle_gamma   90.00
#
_symmetry.space_group_name_H-M   'P 1'
#
loop_
_entity.id
_entity.type
_entity.pdbx_description
1 polymer ?
#
loop_
_entity_poly.entity_id
_entity_poly.type
_entity_poly.pdbx_seq_one_letter_code
_entity_poly.pdbx_strand_id
1 'polypeptide(L)'
;MAAQTPKTIELAFEELSESQMRARALDFNNLMQRRRTVRDFSSREVPREVINACFSTAGSAPSGANRQPWHFALISDPTIKRKIREAAEVEEKEFYSRRAPQDWLDALAPLGTDSEKPFLEDAPFLIVVFAQKFIVDAEGDKQKNYYVTESASIATGLLIAALHNAGLATLTHTPSPMKFLNTILGRPSTEKPLMLIVCGNPAKQARY
;
A
#
# COMPACT_ATOMS: atom_id res chain seq x y z
N MET A 1 -13.94 4.42 -38.72
CA MET A 1 -12.92 4.90 -37.78
C MET A 1 -11.57 4.65 -38.41
N ALA A 2 -10.74 5.69 -38.62
CA ALA A 2 -9.37 5.50 -39.07
C ALA A 2 -8.59 4.71 -38.01
N ALA A 3 -7.88 3.65 -38.41
CA ALA A 3 -7.04 2.87 -37.53
C ALA A 3 -5.90 3.77 -37.02
N GLN A 4 -5.87 4.04 -35.74
CA GLN A 4 -4.74 4.74 -35.13
C GLN A 4 -3.52 3.80 -35.14
N THR A 5 -2.40 4.27 -35.68
CA THR A 5 -1.13 3.54 -35.62
C THR A 5 -0.67 3.41 -34.18
N PRO A 6 -0.34 2.19 -33.69
CA PRO A 6 0.17 2.01 -32.34
C PRO A 6 1.43 2.85 -32.11
N LYS A 7 1.50 3.56 -30.98
CA LYS A 7 2.72 4.23 -30.52
C LYS A 7 3.55 3.22 -29.74
N THR A 8 4.58 2.68 -30.36
CA THR A 8 5.50 1.74 -29.73
C THR A 8 6.91 2.33 -29.71
N ILE A 9 7.70 1.93 -28.72
CA ILE A 9 9.14 2.22 -28.61
C ILE A 9 9.88 0.88 -28.57
N GLU A 10 11.13 0.87 -29.04
CA GLU A 10 11.97 -0.31 -28.97
C GLU A 10 12.21 -0.72 -27.52
N LEU A 11 12.09 -2.01 -27.24
CA LEU A 11 12.33 -2.57 -25.90
C LEU A 11 13.82 -2.69 -25.66
N ALA A 12 14.37 -1.90 -24.74
CA ALA A 12 15.70 -2.11 -24.18
C ALA A 12 15.64 -3.26 -23.16
N PHE A 13 16.07 -4.45 -23.54
CA PHE A 13 16.03 -5.66 -22.71
C PHE A 13 17.45 -6.23 -22.53
N GLU A 14 17.83 -6.49 -21.28
CA GLU A 14 19.09 -7.12 -20.93
C GLU A 14 18.93 -8.65 -20.97
N GLU A 15 19.62 -9.33 -21.89
CA GLU A 15 19.68 -10.79 -21.90
C GLU A 15 20.60 -11.29 -20.77
N LEU A 16 20.08 -12.19 -19.97
CA LEU A 16 20.82 -12.82 -18.88
C LEU A 16 21.14 -14.26 -19.24
N SER A 17 22.34 -14.76 -18.86
CA SER A 17 22.62 -16.17 -18.87
C SER A 17 21.75 -16.95 -17.90
N GLU A 18 21.56 -18.25 -18.11
CA GLU A 18 20.79 -19.09 -17.19
C GLU A 18 21.30 -19.02 -15.74
N SER A 19 22.62 -18.97 -15.55
CA SER A 19 23.21 -18.84 -14.22
C SER A 19 22.85 -17.52 -13.54
N GLN A 20 22.84 -16.41 -14.26
CA GLN A 20 22.43 -15.10 -13.76
C GLN A 20 20.93 -15.07 -13.45
N MET A 21 20.07 -15.66 -14.31
CA MET A 21 18.64 -15.78 -14.05
C MET A 21 18.38 -16.54 -12.76
N ARG A 22 19.03 -17.70 -12.57
CA ARG A 22 18.91 -18.52 -11.35
C ARG A 22 19.37 -17.77 -10.11
N ALA A 23 20.52 -17.10 -10.17
CA ALA A 23 21.06 -16.32 -9.06
C ALA A 23 20.11 -15.19 -8.65
N ARG A 24 19.69 -14.35 -9.60
CA ARG A 24 18.76 -13.22 -9.33
C ARG A 24 17.42 -13.71 -8.78
N ALA A 25 16.86 -14.79 -9.32
CA ALA A 25 15.59 -15.36 -8.83
C ALA A 25 15.73 -15.87 -7.39
N LEU A 26 16.82 -16.57 -7.07
CA LEU A 26 17.07 -17.09 -5.73
C LEU A 26 17.32 -15.96 -4.71
N ASP A 27 18.10 -14.95 -5.08
CA ASP A 27 18.39 -13.80 -4.22
C ASP A 27 17.13 -13.04 -3.87
N PHE A 28 16.28 -12.76 -4.85
CA PHE A 28 14.99 -12.09 -4.62
C PHE A 28 14.03 -12.96 -3.79
N ASN A 29 13.96 -14.26 -4.07
CA ASN A 29 13.16 -15.17 -3.25
C ASN A 29 13.65 -15.18 -1.79
N ASN A 30 14.95 -15.30 -1.54
CA ASN A 30 15.55 -15.29 -0.20
C ASN A 30 15.26 -13.96 0.54
N LEU A 31 15.30 -12.85 -0.18
CA LEU A 31 14.89 -11.55 0.36
C LEU A 31 13.43 -11.57 0.80
N MET A 32 12.53 -11.97 -0.11
CA MET A 32 11.08 -11.92 0.13
C MET A 32 10.60 -12.93 1.19
N GLN A 33 11.28 -14.08 1.33
CA GLN A 33 10.99 -15.04 2.40
C GLN A 33 11.19 -14.48 3.81
N ARG A 34 11.95 -13.41 3.98
CA ARG A 34 12.16 -12.71 5.26
C ARG A 34 11.12 -11.64 5.55
N ARG A 35 10.29 -11.27 4.56
CA ARG A 35 9.25 -10.28 4.76
C ARG A 35 8.19 -10.80 5.74
N ARG A 36 7.85 -9.99 6.73
CA ARG A 36 6.79 -10.29 7.72
C ARG A 36 5.89 -9.07 7.91
N THR A 37 4.68 -9.34 8.37
CA THR A 37 3.77 -8.32 8.88
C THR A 37 4.22 -7.91 10.27
N VAL A 38 4.62 -6.66 10.46
CA VAL A 38 5.15 -6.13 11.71
C VAL A 38 4.16 -5.12 12.29
N ARG A 39 3.92 -5.20 13.60
CA ARG A 39 3.04 -4.28 14.33
C ARG A 39 3.79 -3.40 15.34
N ASP A 40 5.02 -3.76 15.68
CA ASP A 40 5.87 -3.03 16.62
C ASP A 40 6.88 -2.20 15.82
N PHE A 41 6.67 -0.91 15.74
CA PHE A 41 7.51 0.02 15.01
C PHE A 41 8.36 0.87 15.94
N SER A 42 9.55 1.22 15.47
CA SER A 42 10.41 2.23 16.06
C SER A 42 10.06 3.61 15.50
N SER A 43 10.18 4.64 16.31
CA SER A 43 10.07 6.04 15.88
C SER A 43 11.28 6.55 15.08
N ARG A 44 12.28 5.67 14.81
CA ARG A 44 13.46 6.03 14.02
C ARG A 44 13.05 6.60 12.67
N GLU A 45 13.57 7.77 12.37
CA GLU A 45 13.31 8.44 11.10
C GLU A 45 13.74 7.60 9.90
N VAL A 46 13.01 7.72 8.81
CA VAL A 46 13.32 7.13 7.50
C VAL A 46 13.45 8.27 6.51
N PRO A 47 14.55 8.35 5.74
CA PRO A 47 14.73 9.39 4.74
C PRO A 47 13.60 9.36 3.70
N ARG A 48 13.03 10.53 3.41
CA ARG A 48 11.89 10.63 2.48
C ARG A 48 12.22 10.18 1.06
N GLU A 49 13.46 10.36 0.64
CA GLU A 49 13.96 9.90 -0.67
C GLU A 49 13.89 8.38 -0.84
N VAL A 50 14.05 7.60 0.25
CA VAL A 50 13.86 6.15 0.22
C VAL A 50 12.42 5.80 -0.10
N ILE A 51 11.46 6.47 0.53
CA ILE A 51 10.03 6.26 0.26
C ILE A 51 9.67 6.70 -1.16
N ASN A 52 10.22 7.81 -1.64
CA ASN A 52 10.00 8.30 -3.00
C ASN A 52 10.51 7.29 -4.05
N ALA A 53 11.68 6.68 -3.84
CA ALA A 53 12.19 5.61 -4.71
C ALA A 53 11.26 4.39 -4.72
N CYS A 54 10.72 4.00 -3.56
CA CYS A 54 9.73 2.92 -3.47
C CYS A 54 8.42 3.27 -4.19
N PHE A 55 7.96 4.53 -4.14
CA PHE A 55 6.81 4.99 -4.93
C PHE A 55 7.06 4.93 -6.43
N SER A 56 8.27 5.29 -6.88
CA SER A 56 8.65 5.15 -8.29
C SER A 56 8.59 3.69 -8.74
N THR A 57 9.06 2.76 -7.91
CA THR A 57 8.94 1.32 -8.16
C THR A 57 7.47 0.88 -8.24
N ALA A 58 6.64 1.33 -7.31
CA ALA A 58 5.20 1.04 -7.35
C ALA A 58 4.53 1.62 -8.61
N GLY A 59 4.94 2.82 -9.02
CA GLY A 59 4.45 3.49 -10.21
C GLY A 59 4.78 2.79 -11.53
N SER A 60 5.77 1.88 -11.55
CA SER A 60 6.10 1.06 -12.72
C SER A 60 5.17 -0.14 -12.92
N ALA A 61 4.18 -0.32 -12.06
CA ALA A 61 3.20 -1.41 -12.17
C ALA A 61 2.43 -1.35 -13.50
N PRO A 62 2.10 -2.50 -14.09
CA PRO A 62 1.18 -2.54 -15.21
C PRO A 62 -0.23 -2.12 -14.78
N SER A 63 -0.98 -1.52 -15.71
CA SER A 63 -2.37 -1.13 -15.45
C SER A 63 -3.23 -1.24 -16.71
N GLY A 64 -4.53 -1.42 -16.54
CA GLY A 64 -5.48 -1.47 -17.65
C GLY A 64 -5.37 -0.22 -18.52
N ALA A 65 -5.08 -0.42 -19.82
CA ALA A 65 -4.85 0.64 -20.81
C ALA A 65 -3.80 1.70 -20.35
N ASN A 66 -2.83 1.30 -19.54
CA ASN A 66 -1.83 2.18 -18.94
C ASN A 66 -2.42 3.41 -18.21
N ARG A 67 -3.58 3.23 -17.57
CA ARG A 67 -4.31 4.32 -16.91
C ARG A 67 -3.72 4.69 -15.54
N GLN A 68 -2.91 3.84 -14.93
CA GLN A 68 -2.24 4.05 -13.63
C GLN A 68 -3.20 4.57 -12.55
N PRO A 69 -4.30 3.83 -12.27
CA PRO A 69 -5.45 4.32 -11.50
C PRO A 69 -5.22 4.24 -9.98
N TRP A 70 -4.10 4.72 -9.52
CA TRP A 70 -3.71 4.75 -8.11
C TRP A 70 -3.24 6.13 -7.69
N HIS A 71 -3.42 6.42 -6.40
CA HIS A 71 -2.81 7.56 -5.74
C HIS A 71 -2.24 7.10 -4.40
N PHE A 72 -0.98 7.44 -4.13
CA PHE A 72 -0.31 7.16 -2.87
C PHE A 72 -0.24 8.45 -2.05
N ALA A 73 -0.88 8.46 -0.88
CA ALA A 73 -0.76 9.55 0.08
C ALA A 73 0.21 9.14 1.19
N LEU A 74 1.29 9.89 1.35
CA LEU A 74 2.28 9.71 2.43
C LEU A 74 1.95 10.63 3.60
N ILE A 75 1.81 10.06 4.79
CA ILE A 75 1.47 10.75 6.01
C ILE A 75 2.60 10.58 7.03
N SER A 76 3.17 11.70 7.50
CA SER A 76 4.16 11.76 8.58
C SER A 76 3.75 12.70 9.71
N ASP A 77 2.75 13.55 9.49
CA ASP A 77 2.24 14.49 10.49
C ASP A 77 1.61 13.75 11.67
N PRO A 78 2.10 13.95 12.93
CA PRO A 78 1.58 13.26 14.10
C PRO A 78 0.09 13.52 14.37
N THR A 79 -0.38 14.73 14.07
CA THR A 79 -1.78 15.11 14.28
C THR A 79 -2.70 14.37 13.31
N ILE A 80 -2.28 14.23 12.06
CA ILE A 80 -3.02 13.48 11.05
C ILE A 80 -2.99 11.98 11.38
N LYS A 81 -1.83 11.42 11.79
CA LYS A 81 -1.71 10.02 12.20
C LYS A 81 -2.64 9.69 13.37
N ARG A 82 -2.71 10.57 14.39
CA ARG A 82 -3.63 10.42 15.52
C ARG A 82 -5.09 10.39 15.07
N LYS A 83 -5.51 11.32 14.21
CA LYS A 83 -6.89 11.33 13.66
C LYS A 83 -7.21 10.05 12.89
N ILE A 84 -6.23 9.52 12.14
CA ILE A 84 -6.38 8.25 11.41
C ILE A 84 -6.52 7.10 12.40
N ARG A 85 -5.70 7.05 13.47
CA ARG A 85 -5.78 6.04 14.52
C ARG A 85 -7.15 6.05 15.19
N GLU A 86 -7.58 7.20 15.71
CA GLU A 86 -8.86 7.35 16.40
C GLU A 86 -10.04 6.88 15.53
N ALA A 87 -10.06 7.29 14.25
CA ALA A 87 -11.10 6.87 13.33
C ALA A 87 -11.02 5.36 12.99
N ALA A 88 -9.83 4.81 12.83
CA ALA A 88 -9.64 3.38 12.58
C ALA A 88 -10.09 2.54 13.78
N GLU A 89 -9.73 2.94 15.00
CA GLU A 89 -10.11 2.22 16.22
C GLU A 89 -11.63 2.23 16.49
N VAL A 90 -12.34 3.28 16.07
CA VAL A 90 -13.81 3.27 16.08
C VAL A 90 -14.36 2.17 15.18
N GLU A 91 -13.86 2.05 13.95
CA GLU A 91 -14.29 1.01 13.01
C GLU A 91 -13.89 -0.40 13.47
N GLU A 92 -12.71 -0.53 14.07
CA GLU A 92 -12.23 -1.80 14.62
C GLU A 92 -13.06 -2.24 15.84
N LYS A 93 -13.44 -1.33 16.73
CA LYS A 93 -14.33 -1.66 17.86
C LYS A 93 -15.68 -2.18 17.38
N GLU A 94 -16.28 -1.56 16.38
CA GLU A 94 -17.51 -2.05 15.76
C GLU A 94 -17.30 -3.39 15.03
N PHE A 95 -16.14 -3.59 14.39
CA PHE A 95 -15.81 -4.86 13.76
C PHE A 95 -15.73 -5.99 14.78
N TYR A 96 -14.89 -5.86 15.80
CA TYR A 96 -14.68 -6.89 16.82
C TYR A 96 -15.92 -7.16 17.68
N SER A 97 -16.76 -6.15 17.94
CA SER A 97 -17.94 -6.29 18.82
C SER A 97 -19.21 -6.76 18.11
N ARG A 98 -19.37 -6.49 16.80
CA ARG A 98 -20.64 -6.68 16.11
C ARG A 98 -20.59 -7.23 14.70
N ARG A 99 -19.53 -6.90 13.91
CA ARG A 99 -19.52 -7.18 12.47
C ARG A 99 -18.75 -8.44 12.09
N ALA A 100 -17.75 -8.81 12.88
CA ALA A 100 -16.94 -10.00 12.58
C ALA A 100 -17.70 -11.28 12.92
N PRO A 101 -17.81 -12.25 12.00
CA PRO A 101 -18.29 -13.57 12.32
C PRO A 101 -17.28 -14.31 13.22
N GLN A 102 -17.75 -15.28 14.00
CA GLN A 102 -16.95 -15.97 15.02
C GLN A 102 -15.74 -16.68 14.42
N ASP A 103 -15.88 -17.31 13.29
CA ASP A 103 -14.79 -17.99 12.59
C ASP A 103 -13.64 -17.05 12.19
N TRP A 104 -13.97 -15.79 11.88
CA TRP A 104 -12.94 -14.77 11.62
C TRP A 104 -12.25 -14.31 12.91
N LEU A 105 -13.00 -14.11 14.00
CA LEU A 105 -12.43 -13.79 15.31
C LEU A 105 -11.49 -14.90 15.79
N ASP A 106 -11.88 -16.16 15.62
CA ASP A 106 -11.06 -17.33 15.96
C ASP A 106 -9.77 -17.39 15.14
N ALA A 107 -9.81 -16.97 13.87
CA ALA A 107 -8.63 -16.89 13.01
C ALA A 107 -7.70 -15.72 13.38
N LEU A 108 -8.23 -14.63 13.94
CA LEU A 108 -7.45 -13.48 14.38
C LEU A 108 -6.84 -13.66 15.77
N ALA A 109 -7.47 -14.43 16.65
CA ALA A 109 -7.03 -14.61 18.04
C ALA A 109 -5.56 -15.04 18.17
N PRO A 110 -5.03 -16.02 17.39
CA PRO A 110 -3.62 -16.40 17.45
C PRO A 110 -2.64 -15.31 17.02
N LEU A 111 -3.12 -14.29 16.26
CA LEU A 111 -2.31 -13.18 15.79
C LEU A 111 -2.19 -12.05 16.81
N GLY A 112 -2.92 -12.13 17.92
CA GLY A 112 -2.90 -11.12 19.00
C GLY A 112 -3.37 -9.74 18.53
N THR A 113 -4.29 -9.66 17.56
CA THR A 113 -4.85 -8.39 17.08
C THR A 113 -6.15 -8.06 17.81
N ASP A 114 -6.31 -6.80 18.15
CA ASP A 114 -7.48 -6.27 18.84
C ASP A 114 -7.95 -4.95 18.21
N SER A 115 -8.80 -4.21 18.90
CA SER A 115 -9.31 -2.92 18.41
C SER A 115 -8.30 -1.76 18.52
N GLU A 116 -7.24 -1.90 19.30
CA GLU A 116 -6.24 -0.87 19.56
C GLU A 116 -5.17 -0.89 18.46
N LYS A 117 -4.80 0.27 17.91
CA LYS A 117 -3.90 0.38 16.75
C LYS A 117 -2.76 1.40 17.00
N PRO A 118 -1.96 1.24 18.07
CA PRO A 118 -0.89 2.20 18.41
C PRO A 118 0.14 2.36 17.29
N PHE A 119 0.40 1.32 16.50
CA PHE A 119 1.32 1.37 15.37
C PHE A 119 0.98 2.44 14.32
N LEU A 120 -0.26 2.94 14.29
CA LEU A 120 -0.66 4.03 13.39
C LEU A 120 -0.06 5.38 13.81
N GLU A 121 0.37 5.52 15.06
CA GLU A 121 1.10 6.69 15.54
C GLU A 121 2.61 6.42 15.69
N ASP A 122 3.00 5.21 16.10
CA ASP A 122 4.38 4.86 16.38
C ASP A 122 5.25 4.84 15.12
N ALA A 123 4.76 4.26 14.04
CA ALA A 123 5.50 4.19 12.79
C ALA A 123 5.75 5.60 12.20
N PRO A 124 6.94 5.87 11.62
CA PRO A 124 7.26 7.17 11.04
C PRO A 124 6.35 7.54 9.87
N PHE A 125 5.86 6.56 9.11
CA PHE A 125 5.02 6.80 7.93
C PHE A 125 3.78 5.91 7.88
N LEU A 126 2.68 6.53 7.45
CA LEU A 126 1.52 5.84 6.91
C LEU A 126 1.42 6.14 5.41
N ILE A 127 1.07 5.13 4.62
CA ILE A 127 0.86 5.27 3.18
C ILE A 127 -0.55 4.78 2.87
N VAL A 128 -1.43 5.69 2.45
CA VAL A 128 -2.77 5.31 2.00
C VAL A 128 -2.75 5.14 0.50
N VAL A 129 -3.15 3.96 0.04
CA VAL A 129 -3.33 3.64 -1.37
C VAL A 129 -4.80 3.89 -1.73
N PHE A 130 -5.03 4.80 -2.65
CA PHE A 130 -6.33 5.07 -3.22
C PHE A 130 -6.44 4.49 -4.62
N ALA A 131 -7.57 3.87 -4.90
CA ALA A 131 -7.95 3.38 -6.22
C ALA A 131 -8.85 4.42 -6.91
N GLN A 132 -8.42 4.93 -8.07
CA GLN A 132 -9.10 5.99 -8.81
C GLN A 132 -10.07 5.40 -9.84
N LYS A 133 -11.37 5.44 -9.56
CA LYS A 133 -12.40 4.92 -10.47
C LYS A 133 -12.51 5.72 -11.77
N PHE A 134 -12.23 7.02 -11.69
CA PHE A 134 -12.34 7.96 -12.81
C PHE A 134 -11.15 8.93 -12.74
N ILE A 135 -10.68 9.33 -13.91
CA ILE A 135 -9.87 10.53 -14.10
C ILE A 135 -10.84 11.64 -14.52
N VAL A 136 -10.65 12.83 -13.96
CA VAL A 136 -11.36 14.04 -14.40
C VAL A 136 -10.36 14.81 -15.26
N ASP A 137 -10.70 15.07 -16.52
CA ASP A 137 -9.87 15.86 -17.42
C ASP A 137 -9.99 17.37 -17.15
N ALA A 138 -9.27 18.17 -17.92
CA ALA A 138 -9.26 19.63 -17.74
C ALA A 138 -10.62 20.28 -17.99
N GLU A 139 -11.44 19.67 -18.81
CA GLU A 139 -12.80 20.08 -19.17
C GLU A 139 -13.84 19.68 -18.12
N GLY A 140 -13.44 18.83 -17.14
CA GLY A 140 -14.31 18.33 -16.07
C GLY A 140 -15.01 17.01 -16.41
N ASP A 141 -14.72 16.43 -17.56
CA ASP A 141 -15.32 15.17 -18.01
C ASP A 141 -14.70 13.98 -17.29
N LYS A 142 -15.56 13.01 -16.91
CA LYS A 142 -15.13 11.80 -16.20
C LYS A 142 -14.80 10.69 -17.18
N GLN A 143 -13.54 10.33 -17.24
CA GLN A 143 -13.07 9.17 -17.98
C GLN A 143 -12.90 7.96 -17.05
N LYS A 144 -13.60 6.87 -17.35
CA LYS A 144 -13.56 5.63 -16.56
C LYS A 144 -12.18 4.96 -16.67
N ASN A 145 -11.65 4.52 -15.54
CA ASN A 145 -10.49 3.64 -15.49
C ASN A 145 -10.92 2.17 -15.55
N TYR A 146 -10.02 1.31 -16.03
CA TYR A 146 -10.24 -0.13 -16.19
C TYR A 146 -9.36 -0.91 -15.22
N TYR A 147 -9.83 -2.07 -14.75
CA TYR A 147 -9.09 -2.96 -13.84
C TYR A 147 -8.46 -2.20 -12.66
N VAL A 148 -9.27 -1.33 -12.05
CA VAL A 148 -8.80 -0.33 -11.07
C VAL A 148 -8.22 -1.01 -9.83
N THR A 149 -8.96 -1.96 -9.26
CA THR A 149 -8.54 -2.66 -8.04
C THR A 149 -7.32 -3.52 -8.30
N GLU A 150 -7.33 -4.28 -9.40
CA GLU A 150 -6.23 -5.16 -9.80
C GLU A 150 -4.96 -4.35 -10.03
N SER A 151 -5.05 -3.26 -10.78
CA SER A 151 -3.90 -2.38 -11.07
C SER A 151 -3.33 -1.75 -9.80
N ALA A 152 -4.18 -1.18 -8.94
CA ALA A 152 -3.74 -0.58 -7.69
C ALA A 152 -3.18 -1.64 -6.70
N SER A 153 -3.71 -2.87 -6.72
CA SER A 153 -3.20 -3.97 -5.90
C SER A 153 -1.82 -4.46 -6.38
N ILE A 154 -1.58 -4.54 -7.70
CA ILE A 154 -0.26 -4.87 -8.24
C ILE A 154 0.75 -3.79 -7.83
N ALA A 155 0.41 -2.50 -8.01
CA ALA A 155 1.25 -1.39 -7.58
C ALA A 155 1.56 -1.44 -6.07
N THR A 156 0.57 -1.79 -5.25
CA THR A 156 0.75 -1.96 -3.80
C THR A 156 1.69 -3.13 -3.48
N GLY A 157 1.59 -4.24 -4.19
CA GLY A 157 2.50 -5.38 -4.03
C GLY A 157 3.95 -5.00 -4.34
N LEU A 158 4.19 -4.26 -5.44
CA LEU A 158 5.50 -3.72 -5.77
C LEU A 158 6.01 -2.73 -4.72
N LEU A 159 5.13 -1.86 -4.18
CA LEU A 159 5.48 -0.96 -3.09
C LEU A 159 5.97 -1.72 -1.85
N ILE A 160 5.23 -2.74 -1.42
CA ILE A 160 5.61 -3.56 -0.26
C ILE A 160 6.95 -4.26 -0.48
N ALA A 161 7.18 -4.80 -1.68
CA ALA A 161 8.45 -5.43 -2.04
C ALA A 161 9.60 -4.42 -2.03
N ALA A 162 9.40 -3.22 -2.60
CA ALA A 162 10.41 -2.15 -2.61
C ALA A 162 10.75 -1.67 -1.19
N LEU A 163 9.75 -1.43 -0.35
CA LEU A 163 9.94 -1.03 1.05
C LEU A 163 10.71 -2.11 1.83
N HIS A 164 10.38 -3.40 1.63
CA HIS A 164 11.10 -4.50 2.25
C HIS A 164 12.54 -4.59 1.76
N ASN A 165 12.77 -4.43 0.46
CA ASN A 165 14.12 -4.39 -0.12
C ASN A 165 14.95 -3.23 0.43
N ALA A 166 14.31 -2.09 0.73
CA ALA A 166 14.95 -0.94 1.39
C ALA A 166 15.21 -1.15 2.90
N GLY A 167 14.91 -2.33 3.46
CA GLY A 167 15.11 -2.65 4.87
C GLY A 167 14.00 -2.16 5.80
N LEU A 168 12.84 -1.80 5.27
CA LEU A 168 11.70 -1.32 6.05
C LEU A 168 10.69 -2.44 6.32
N ALA A 169 10.11 -2.41 7.52
CA ALA A 169 8.99 -3.24 7.89
C ALA A 169 7.67 -2.60 7.43
N THR A 170 6.69 -3.46 7.15
CA THR A 170 5.36 -3.01 6.75
C THR A 170 4.26 -3.81 7.44
N LEU A 171 3.12 -3.14 7.63
CA LEU A 171 1.83 -3.74 7.96
C LEU A 171 0.79 -3.25 6.96
N THR A 172 0.07 -4.18 6.34
CA THR A 172 -1.13 -3.85 5.58
C THR A 172 -2.32 -3.83 6.52
N HIS A 173 -2.99 -2.68 6.64
CA HIS A 173 -4.12 -2.45 7.52
C HIS A 173 -5.33 -1.99 6.69
N THR A 174 -6.48 -2.63 6.89
CA THR A 174 -7.69 -2.42 6.09
C THR A 174 -8.93 -2.32 6.97
N PRO A 175 -9.02 -1.31 7.87
CA PRO A 175 -10.22 -1.09 8.67
C PRO A 175 -11.42 -0.84 7.73
N SER A 176 -12.55 -1.43 8.00
CA SER A 176 -13.71 -1.31 7.09
C SER A 176 -14.93 -0.75 7.82
N PRO A 177 -15.54 0.32 7.28
CA PRO A 177 -15.22 1.07 6.06
C PRO A 177 -14.05 2.05 6.24
N MET A 178 -13.26 2.31 5.17
CA MET A 178 -12.11 3.23 5.18
C MET A 178 -12.43 4.65 4.68
N LYS A 179 -13.70 5.00 4.51
CA LYS A 179 -14.11 6.29 3.93
C LYS A 179 -13.64 7.51 4.76
N PHE A 180 -13.40 7.33 6.06
CA PHE A 180 -12.84 8.38 6.93
C PHE A 180 -11.48 8.90 6.41
N LEU A 181 -10.71 8.08 5.70
CA LEU A 181 -9.44 8.50 5.10
C LEU A 181 -9.62 9.58 4.03
N ASN A 182 -10.70 9.51 3.23
CA ASN A 182 -10.98 10.59 2.27
C ASN A 182 -11.22 11.92 3.00
N THR A 183 -11.98 11.89 4.08
CA THR A 183 -12.32 13.10 4.87
C THR A 183 -11.07 13.68 5.54
N ILE A 184 -10.28 12.83 6.22
CA ILE A 184 -9.09 13.27 6.96
C ILE A 184 -8.01 13.83 6.02
N LEU A 185 -7.85 13.20 4.83
CA LEU A 185 -6.79 13.55 3.88
C LEU A 185 -7.27 14.49 2.78
N GLY A 186 -8.51 14.97 2.82
CA GLY A 186 -9.06 15.86 1.80
C GLY A 186 -9.11 15.24 0.39
N ARG A 187 -9.30 13.89 0.30
CA ARG A 187 -9.31 13.21 -1.01
C ARG A 187 -10.71 13.14 -1.60
N PRO A 188 -10.83 13.28 -2.92
CA PRO A 188 -12.13 13.30 -3.59
C PRO A 188 -12.85 11.94 -3.49
N SER A 189 -14.17 11.96 -3.60
CA SER A 189 -15.00 10.73 -3.57
C SER A 189 -14.80 9.80 -4.76
N THR A 190 -14.14 10.26 -5.82
CA THR A 190 -13.72 9.45 -6.98
C THR A 190 -12.58 8.50 -6.65
N GLU A 191 -11.87 8.75 -5.56
CA GLU A 191 -10.81 7.91 -5.03
C GLU A 191 -11.35 7.04 -3.90
N LYS A 192 -11.21 5.73 -4.04
CA LYS A 192 -11.59 4.77 -3.01
C LYS A 192 -10.34 4.33 -2.24
N PRO A 193 -10.27 4.51 -0.91
CA PRO A 193 -9.20 3.91 -0.12
C PRO A 193 -9.19 2.40 -0.32
N LEU A 194 -8.04 1.84 -0.68
CA LEU A 194 -7.86 0.43 -0.94
C LEU A 194 -7.12 -0.26 0.21
N MET A 195 -6.00 0.32 0.64
CA MET A 195 -5.15 -0.19 1.72
C MET A 195 -4.47 0.97 2.45
N LEU A 196 -4.19 0.76 3.72
CA LEU A 196 -3.31 1.58 4.54
C LEU A 196 -2.06 0.77 4.87
N ILE A 197 -0.90 1.21 4.41
CA ILE A 197 0.39 0.59 4.70
C ILE A 197 1.08 1.38 5.81
N VAL A 198 1.28 0.74 6.94
CA VAL A 198 2.13 1.26 8.02
C VAL A 198 3.58 0.90 7.67
N CYS A 199 4.49 1.85 7.74
CA CYS A 199 5.86 1.67 7.25
C CYS A 199 6.88 2.35 8.15
N GLY A 200 7.97 1.63 8.44
CA GLY A 200 9.07 2.14 9.24
C GLY A 200 10.09 1.07 9.61
N ASN A 201 11.01 1.42 10.49
CA ASN A 201 11.90 0.44 11.08
C ASN A 201 11.15 -0.37 12.14
N PRO A 202 11.36 -1.69 12.25
CA PRO A 202 10.80 -2.46 13.34
C PRO A 202 11.41 -2.05 14.69
N ALA A 203 10.67 -2.17 15.78
CA ALA A 203 11.20 -2.04 17.11
C ALA A 203 12.23 -3.17 17.40
N LYS A 204 13.17 -2.93 18.33
CA LYS A 204 14.23 -3.92 18.64
C LYS A 204 13.69 -5.29 19.08
N GLN A 205 12.50 -5.32 19.68
CA GLN A 205 11.86 -6.55 20.18
C GLN A 205 10.62 -6.93 19.36
N ALA A 206 10.48 -6.39 18.16
CA ALA A 206 9.33 -6.68 17.31
C ALA A 206 9.19 -8.20 17.07
N ARG A 207 7.95 -8.67 17.16
CA ARG A 207 7.53 -10.06 16.88
C ARG A 207 6.57 -10.10 15.72
N TYR A 208 6.38 -11.29 15.12
CA TYR A 208 5.44 -11.52 14.00
C TYR A 208 4.74 -12.86 14.16
#